data_259168b71371cad6982990ffe679e154
#
_entry.id   259168b71371cad6982990ffe679e154
#
_cell.length_a   1.000
_cell.length_b   1.000
_cell.length_c   1.000
_cell.angle_alpha   90.00
_cell.angle_beta   90.00
_cell.angle_gamma   90.00
#
_symmetry.space_group_name_H-M   'P 1'
#
loop_
_entity.id
_entity.type
_entity.pdbx_description
1 polymer ?
#
loop_
_entity_poly.entity_id
_entity_poly.type
_entity_poly.pdbx_seq_one_letter_code
_entity_poly.pdbx_strand_id
1 'polypeptide(L)'
;MPICEGPQVLRRNGDLFIVYSASGSWTADYCLGLLHNPNGDVLNPAAWRKHGPVFKKTHQVWGVGHCSFVKSLCQTEDWIIYHSKSKREPGWEDRDVHAKRFAWGSDGFPDFGAPLPRVAPIEPPAHSRPRTVPMAA
;
A
#
# COMPACT_ATOMS: atom_id res chain seq x y z
N MET A 1 -12.01 -18.51 -5.54
CA MET A 1 -10.88 -19.25 -4.92
C MET A 1 -10.22 -18.32 -3.91
N PRO A 2 -10.11 -18.69 -2.65
CA PRO A 2 -9.43 -17.87 -1.65
C PRO A 2 -7.92 -17.91 -1.90
N ILE A 3 -7.36 -16.78 -2.30
CA ILE A 3 -5.92 -16.60 -2.53
C ILE A 3 -5.44 -15.48 -1.62
N CYS A 4 -4.30 -15.70 -0.96
CA CYS A 4 -3.57 -14.66 -0.24
C CYS A 4 -2.12 -14.72 -0.70
N GLU A 5 -1.54 -13.54 -1.06
CA GLU A 5 -0.19 -13.45 -1.61
C GLU A 5 0.44 -12.08 -1.37
N GLY A 6 1.70 -11.91 -1.77
CA GLY A 6 2.39 -10.62 -1.79
C GLY A 6 2.45 -9.90 -0.44
N PRO A 7 2.81 -10.56 0.68
CA PRO A 7 2.85 -9.89 1.98
C PRO A 7 3.97 -8.86 2.03
N GLN A 8 3.65 -7.71 2.60
CA GLN A 8 4.58 -6.61 2.87
C GLN A 8 4.45 -6.17 4.33
N VAL A 9 5.55 -5.79 4.93
CA VAL A 9 5.61 -5.43 6.34
C VAL A 9 5.70 -3.92 6.51
N LEU A 10 4.87 -3.38 7.40
CA LEU A 10 4.97 -2.03 7.93
C LEU A 10 5.19 -2.09 9.45
N ARG A 11 5.93 -1.11 9.97
CA ARG A 11 6.16 -0.93 11.41
C ARG A 11 5.90 0.52 11.79
N ARG A 12 5.21 0.72 12.93
CA ARG A 12 5.01 2.03 13.50
C ARG A 12 4.76 1.94 15.00
N ASN A 13 5.48 2.74 15.78
CA ASN A 13 5.28 2.87 17.25
C ASN A 13 5.25 1.55 18.03
N GLY A 14 6.01 0.56 17.59
CA GLY A 14 6.02 -0.79 18.20
C GLY A 14 5.05 -1.77 17.54
N ASP A 15 4.04 -1.29 16.83
CA ASP A 15 3.10 -2.14 16.10
C ASP A 15 3.72 -2.72 14.83
N LEU A 16 3.34 -3.93 14.53
CA LEU A 16 3.69 -4.63 13.31
C LEU A 16 2.44 -4.90 12.47
N PHE A 17 2.53 -4.57 11.19
CA PHE A 17 1.48 -4.82 10.21
C PHE A 17 2.01 -5.68 9.08
N ILE A 18 1.27 -6.72 8.69
CA ILE A 18 1.48 -7.45 7.45
C ILE A 18 0.32 -7.11 6.52
N VAL A 19 0.61 -6.37 5.46
CA VAL A 19 -0.36 -6.06 4.40
C VAL A 19 -0.19 -7.08 3.31
N TYR A 20 -1.28 -7.74 2.91
CA TYR A 20 -1.25 -8.82 1.94
C TYR A 20 -2.39 -8.68 0.94
N SER A 21 -2.20 -9.24 -0.23
CA SER A 21 -3.22 -9.27 -1.27
C SER A 21 -4.16 -10.45 -1.07
N ALA A 22 -5.43 -10.25 -1.35
CA ALA A 22 -6.48 -11.24 -1.26
C ALA A 22 -7.38 -11.25 -2.49
N SER A 23 -8.04 -12.38 -2.75
CA SER A 23 -8.80 -12.69 -3.96
C SER A 23 -7.89 -13.03 -5.15
N GLY A 24 -8.47 -13.35 -6.32
CA GLY A 24 -7.69 -13.64 -7.53
C GLY A 24 -7.16 -12.36 -8.18
N SER A 25 -5.87 -12.31 -8.47
CA SER A 25 -5.22 -11.13 -9.06
C SER A 25 -5.71 -10.75 -10.47
N TRP A 26 -6.44 -11.66 -11.12
CA TRP A 26 -7.10 -11.44 -12.41
C TRP A 26 -8.51 -10.89 -12.30
N THR A 27 -9.04 -10.72 -11.08
CA THR A 27 -10.42 -10.30 -10.82
C THR A 27 -10.51 -8.82 -10.44
N ALA A 28 -11.69 -8.26 -10.59
CA ALA A 28 -12.00 -6.92 -10.11
C ALA A 28 -11.98 -6.81 -8.57
N ASP A 29 -12.08 -7.94 -7.86
CA ASP A 29 -12.20 -8.02 -6.40
C ASP A 29 -10.86 -8.20 -5.68
N TYR A 30 -9.74 -8.24 -6.40
CA TYR A 30 -8.42 -8.23 -5.80
C TYR A 30 -8.27 -7.01 -4.90
N CYS A 31 -7.78 -7.20 -3.69
CA CYS A 31 -7.74 -6.16 -2.66
C CYS A 31 -6.62 -6.42 -1.66
N LEU A 32 -6.38 -5.48 -0.75
CA LEU A 32 -5.45 -5.66 0.35
C LEU A 32 -6.20 -5.92 1.66
N GLY A 33 -5.75 -6.95 2.38
CA GLY A 33 -6.04 -7.20 3.78
C GLY A 33 -4.85 -6.84 4.65
N LEU A 34 -5.04 -6.83 5.96
CA LEU A 34 -4.03 -6.47 6.94
C LEU A 34 -4.09 -7.40 8.15
N LEU A 35 -2.94 -7.86 8.60
CA LEU A 35 -2.75 -8.48 9.91
C LEU A 35 -2.01 -7.48 10.80
N HIS A 36 -2.51 -7.25 12.00
CA HIS A 36 -1.94 -6.37 13.01
C HIS A 36 -1.46 -7.17 14.21
N ASN A 37 -0.25 -6.86 14.67
CA ASN A 37 0.33 -7.39 15.89
C ASN A 37 0.84 -6.22 16.76
N PRO A 38 0.14 -5.88 17.85
CA PRO A 38 0.46 -4.71 18.68
C PRO A 38 1.69 -4.88 19.57
N ASN A 39 2.16 -6.11 19.76
CA ASN A 39 3.18 -6.41 20.76
C ASN A 39 4.52 -6.85 20.15
N GLY A 40 4.58 -7.04 18.83
CA GLY A 40 5.77 -7.59 18.19
C GLY A 40 6.03 -9.08 18.46
N ASP A 41 5.14 -9.77 19.17
CA ASP A 41 5.21 -11.22 19.41
C ASP A 41 4.78 -11.99 18.15
N VAL A 42 5.69 -12.07 17.20
CA VAL A 42 5.41 -12.58 15.84
C VAL A 42 5.17 -14.09 15.80
N LEU A 43 5.64 -14.84 16.80
CA LEU A 43 5.52 -16.29 16.85
C LEU A 43 4.22 -16.75 17.51
N ASN A 44 3.51 -15.85 18.16
CA ASN A 44 2.24 -16.16 18.81
C ASN A 44 1.06 -15.89 17.87
N PRO A 45 0.39 -16.92 17.32
CA PRO A 45 -0.76 -16.72 16.43
C PRO A 45 -1.91 -15.90 17.05
N ALA A 46 -2.09 -16.00 18.38
CA ALA A 46 -3.15 -15.29 19.10
C ALA A 46 -2.87 -13.78 19.24
N ALA A 47 -1.63 -13.32 18.99
CA ALA A 47 -1.27 -11.91 18.99
C ALA A 47 -1.65 -11.19 17.68
N TRP A 48 -2.02 -11.93 16.65
CA TRP A 48 -2.39 -11.36 15.36
C TRP A 48 -3.88 -11.11 15.22
N ARG A 49 -4.23 -9.96 14.74
CA ARG A 49 -5.62 -9.55 14.47
C ARG A 49 -5.79 -9.22 12.99
N LYS A 50 -6.80 -9.82 12.36
CA LYS A 50 -7.10 -9.61 10.94
C LYS A 50 -8.03 -8.42 10.75
N HIS A 51 -7.69 -7.55 9.79
CA HIS A 51 -8.49 -6.41 9.37
C HIS A 51 -8.64 -6.38 7.85
N GLY A 52 -9.71 -5.79 7.38
CA GLY A 52 -9.85 -5.52 5.96
C GLY A 52 -11.17 -5.95 5.33
N PRO A 53 -11.27 -5.67 4.03
CA PRO A 53 -10.25 -5.11 3.17
C PRO A 53 -9.88 -3.68 3.53
N VAL A 54 -8.55 -3.36 3.55
CA VAL A 54 -8.02 -2.03 3.87
C VAL A 54 -7.72 -1.17 2.65
N PHE A 55 -7.69 -1.78 1.47
CA PHE A 55 -7.55 -1.10 0.18
C PHE A 55 -8.24 -1.94 -0.89
N LYS A 56 -9.23 -1.38 -1.57
CA LYS A 56 -10.12 -2.14 -2.46
C LYS A 56 -10.60 -1.28 -3.63
N LYS A 57 -11.23 -1.94 -4.60
CA LYS A 57 -11.83 -1.30 -5.78
C LYS A 57 -12.75 -0.13 -5.43
N THR A 58 -12.86 0.78 -6.39
CA THR A 58 -13.89 1.84 -6.43
C THR A 58 -14.81 1.59 -7.64
N HIS A 59 -15.64 2.58 -7.98
CA HIS A 59 -16.44 2.56 -9.21
C HIS A 59 -15.60 2.84 -10.49
N GLN A 60 -14.34 3.30 -10.34
CA GLN A 60 -13.45 3.67 -11.45
C GLN A 60 -12.17 2.85 -11.51
N VAL A 61 -11.83 2.11 -10.46
CA VAL A 61 -10.58 1.36 -10.33
C VAL A 61 -10.86 -0.02 -9.75
N TRP A 62 -10.35 -1.05 -10.37
CA TRP A 62 -10.60 -2.44 -9.99
C TRP A 62 -9.31 -3.19 -9.71
N GLY A 63 -9.43 -4.33 -9.03
CA GLY A 63 -8.36 -5.31 -8.90
C GLY A 63 -7.07 -4.74 -8.32
N VAL A 64 -7.16 -3.98 -7.22
CA VAL A 64 -6.01 -3.30 -6.60
C VAL A 64 -5.28 -4.22 -5.63
N GLY A 65 -3.96 -4.26 -5.72
CA GLY A 65 -3.18 -5.10 -4.80
C GLY A 65 -1.72 -5.27 -5.19
N HIS A 66 -1.12 -6.32 -4.66
CA HIS A 66 0.29 -6.69 -4.82
C HIS A 66 1.22 -5.51 -4.55
N CYS A 67 1.03 -4.93 -3.35
CA CYS A 67 1.65 -3.66 -2.99
C CYS A 67 3.11 -3.82 -2.53
N SER A 68 3.82 -2.70 -2.55
CA SER A 68 5.07 -2.48 -1.83
C SER A 68 5.06 -1.09 -1.20
N PHE A 69 5.94 -0.87 -0.23
CA PHE A 69 6.02 0.39 0.50
C PHE A 69 7.40 1.01 0.38
N VAL A 70 7.44 2.31 0.16
CA VAL A 70 8.69 3.09 0.09
C VAL A 70 8.51 4.41 0.82
N LYS A 71 9.61 4.98 1.25
CA LYS A 71 9.68 6.35 1.76
C LYS A 71 10.08 7.30 0.64
N SER A 72 9.64 8.56 0.72
CA SER A 72 10.23 9.63 -0.09
C SER A 72 11.73 9.78 0.21
N LEU A 73 12.50 10.41 -0.68
CA LEU A 73 13.94 10.62 -0.49
C LEU A 73 14.27 11.38 0.80
N CYS A 74 13.42 12.32 1.20
CA CYS A 74 13.56 13.04 2.47
C CYS A 74 13.02 12.27 3.69
N GLN A 75 12.53 11.04 3.52
CA GLN A 75 11.99 10.16 4.58
C GLN A 75 10.74 10.70 5.30
N THR A 76 10.09 11.74 4.78
CA THR A 76 8.95 12.39 5.43
C THR A 76 7.60 11.86 4.97
N GLU A 77 7.57 11.15 3.83
CA GLU A 77 6.34 10.62 3.24
C GLU A 77 6.40 9.11 3.11
N ASP A 78 5.28 8.46 3.40
CA ASP A 78 5.06 7.04 3.16
C ASP A 78 4.28 6.86 1.84
N TRP A 79 4.74 5.96 1.00
CA TRP A 79 4.17 5.69 -0.31
C TRP A 79 3.82 4.22 -0.46
N ILE A 80 2.67 3.96 -1.06
CA ILE A 80 2.26 2.64 -1.52
C ILE A 80 2.39 2.58 -3.04
N ILE A 81 3.07 1.52 -3.53
CA ILE A 81 3.13 1.15 -4.93
C ILE A 81 2.24 -0.09 -5.09
N TYR A 82 1.37 -0.10 -6.06
CA TYR A 82 0.41 -1.18 -6.25
C TYR A 82 0.03 -1.29 -7.72
N HIS A 83 -0.56 -2.40 -8.14
CA HIS A 83 -1.23 -2.43 -9.43
C HIS A 83 -2.74 -2.26 -9.30
N SER A 84 -3.36 -1.80 -10.36
CA SER A 84 -4.81 -1.86 -10.54
C SER A 84 -5.17 -2.30 -11.95
N LYS A 85 -6.42 -2.69 -12.13
CA LYS A 85 -6.99 -3.01 -13.44
C LYS A 85 -7.73 -1.80 -14.00
N SER A 86 -7.56 -1.56 -15.30
CA SER A 86 -8.29 -0.54 -16.04
C SER A 86 -9.67 -1.03 -16.51
N LYS A 87 -9.93 -2.35 -16.43
CA LYS A 87 -11.19 -2.98 -16.80
C LYS A 87 -11.71 -3.86 -15.67
N ARG A 88 -13.02 -4.02 -15.63
CA ARG A 88 -13.69 -4.86 -14.63
C ARG A 88 -13.62 -6.35 -14.95
N GLU A 89 -13.51 -6.70 -16.23
CA GLU A 89 -13.50 -8.06 -16.73
C GLU A 89 -12.29 -8.83 -16.19
N PRO A 90 -12.41 -10.15 -15.96
CA PRO A 90 -11.27 -10.97 -15.56
C PRO A 90 -10.14 -10.94 -16.59
N GLY A 91 -8.88 -10.95 -16.12
CA GLY A 91 -7.67 -10.97 -16.95
C GLY A 91 -6.50 -10.28 -16.27
N TRP A 92 -5.30 -10.43 -16.83
CA TRP A 92 -4.07 -9.83 -16.32
C TRP A 92 -3.49 -8.73 -17.21
N GLU A 93 -3.93 -8.63 -18.46
CA GLU A 93 -3.33 -7.83 -19.53
C GLU A 93 -3.55 -6.31 -19.34
N ASP A 94 -4.53 -5.95 -18.52
CA ASP A 94 -4.97 -4.56 -18.30
C ASP A 94 -4.50 -3.99 -16.95
N ARG A 95 -3.43 -4.53 -16.38
CA ARG A 95 -2.87 -4.04 -15.11
C ARG A 95 -1.88 -2.92 -15.33
N ASP A 96 -2.07 -1.83 -14.60
CA ASP A 96 -1.17 -0.68 -14.56
C ASP A 96 -0.55 -0.55 -13.16
N VAL A 97 0.71 -0.10 -13.11
CA VAL A 97 1.39 0.20 -11.84
C VAL A 97 1.07 1.63 -11.43
N HIS A 98 0.73 1.79 -10.17
CA HIS A 98 0.41 3.07 -9.54
C HIS A 98 1.26 3.30 -8.31
N ALA A 99 1.45 4.58 -7.98
CA ALA A 99 2.05 5.02 -6.73
C ALA A 99 1.20 6.14 -6.14
N LYS A 100 1.06 6.16 -4.82
CA LYS A 100 0.43 7.28 -4.10
C LYS A 100 0.97 7.37 -2.68
N ARG A 101 0.89 8.57 -2.09
CA ARG A 101 1.11 8.73 -0.65
C ARG A 101 -0.02 8.06 0.13
N PHE A 102 0.33 7.55 1.32
CA PHE A 102 -0.64 7.17 2.32
C PHE A 102 -0.32 7.83 3.67
N ALA A 103 -1.30 7.90 4.53
CA ALA A 103 -1.19 8.49 5.85
C ALA A 103 -1.26 7.40 6.93
N TRP A 104 -1.02 7.82 8.17
CA TRP A 104 -1.29 7.03 9.35
C TRP A 104 -2.45 7.65 10.10
N GLY A 105 -3.45 6.85 10.41
CA GLY A 105 -4.60 7.28 11.19
C GLY A 105 -4.23 7.66 12.63
N SER A 106 -5.12 8.34 13.30
CA SER A 106 -4.98 8.66 14.73
C SER A 106 -4.98 7.42 15.63
N ASP A 107 -5.49 6.30 15.13
CA ASP A 107 -5.46 4.97 15.73
C ASP A 107 -4.14 4.22 15.51
N GLY A 108 -3.19 4.82 14.78
CA GLY A 108 -1.89 4.23 14.46
C GLY A 108 -1.90 3.27 13.25
N PHE A 109 -3.04 3.04 12.62
CA PHE A 109 -3.15 2.18 11.45
C PHE A 109 -2.77 2.91 10.15
N PRO A 110 -2.25 2.19 9.14
CA PRO A 110 -2.03 2.78 7.83
C PRO A 110 -3.37 3.07 7.15
N ASP A 111 -3.56 4.32 6.73
CA ASP A 111 -4.70 4.77 5.93
C ASP A 111 -4.29 4.91 4.46
N PHE A 112 -4.59 3.92 3.67
CA PHE A 112 -4.28 3.92 2.24
C PHE A 112 -5.27 4.77 1.43
N GLY A 113 -6.41 5.17 2.00
CA GLY A 113 -7.47 5.88 1.29
C GLY A 113 -8.03 5.06 0.12
N ALA A 114 -8.52 5.74 -0.91
CA ALA A 114 -9.00 5.11 -2.15
C ALA A 114 -7.89 5.00 -3.20
N PRO A 115 -7.89 3.97 -4.06
CA PRO A 115 -7.00 3.90 -5.21
C PRO A 115 -7.30 5.04 -6.20
N LEU A 116 -6.25 5.56 -6.82
CA LEU A 116 -6.36 6.66 -7.76
C LEU A 116 -6.77 6.15 -9.16
N PRO A 117 -7.66 6.84 -9.86
CA PRO A 117 -7.92 6.59 -11.28
C PRO A 117 -6.63 6.77 -12.10
N ARG A 118 -6.52 6.04 -13.24
CA ARG A 118 -5.33 6.03 -14.10
C ARG A 118 -4.84 7.42 -14.50
N VAL A 119 -5.75 8.35 -14.70
CA VAL A 119 -5.44 9.72 -15.17
C VAL A 119 -5.36 10.74 -14.03
N ALA A 120 -5.47 10.31 -12.78
CA ALA A 120 -5.37 11.23 -11.65
C ALA A 120 -3.94 11.77 -11.54
N PRO A 121 -3.76 13.10 -11.51
CA PRO A 121 -2.44 13.66 -11.23
C PRO A 121 -2.00 13.32 -9.81
N ILE A 122 -0.72 13.04 -9.65
CA ILE A 122 -0.10 12.88 -8.33
C ILE A 122 1.06 13.88 -8.20
N GLU A 123 1.16 14.49 -7.04
CA GLU A 123 2.34 15.28 -6.71
C GLU A 123 3.56 14.35 -6.60
N PRO A 124 4.71 14.75 -7.14
CA PRO A 124 5.92 13.96 -7.01
C PRO A 124 6.31 13.79 -5.53
N PRO A 125 7.03 12.70 -5.18
CA PRO A 125 7.53 12.52 -3.83
C PRO A 125 8.42 13.69 -3.39
N ALA A 126 8.33 14.06 -2.11
CA ALA A 126 9.15 15.10 -1.55
C ALA A 126 10.64 14.76 -1.70
N HIS A 127 11.42 15.73 -2.16
CA HIS A 127 12.87 15.61 -2.30
C HIS A 127 13.57 16.22 -1.08
N SER A 128 14.68 15.60 -0.66
CA SER A 128 15.65 16.34 0.13
C SER A 128 16.11 17.55 -0.68
N ARG A 129 16.12 18.75 -0.08
CA ARG A 129 16.73 19.92 -0.73
C ARG A 129 18.13 19.52 -1.21
N PRO A 130 18.54 19.91 -2.42
CA PRO A 130 19.92 19.71 -2.86
C PRO A 130 20.84 20.24 -1.76
N ARG A 131 21.82 19.45 -1.29
CA ARG A 131 22.89 19.97 -0.46
C ARG A 131 23.54 21.07 -1.29
N THR A 132 23.39 22.32 -0.86
CA THR A 132 24.23 23.43 -1.36
C THR A 132 25.65 23.05 -0.93
N VAL A 133 26.44 22.55 -1.86
CA VAL A 133 27.88 22.43 -1.66
C VAL A 133 28.38 23.86 -1.52
N PRO A 134 29.00 24.25 -0.41
CA PRO A 134 29.63 25.57 -0.32
C PRO A 134 30.67 25.61 -1.44
N MET A 135 30.56 26.58 -2.34
CA MET A 135 31.65 26.88 -3.25
C MET A 135 32.86 27.24 -2.39
N ALA A 136 33.90 26.42 -2.49
CA ALA A 136 35.21 26.78 -1.91
C ALA A 136 35.65 28.11 -2.50
N ALA A 137 35.93 29.07 -1.63
CA ALA A 137 36.53 30.35 -1.99
C ALA A 137 37.96 30.18 -2.44
#